data_ac83d9ec1611899e4b33dbd3bd3848b8
#
_entry.id   ac83d9ec1611899e4b33dbd3bd3848b8
#
_cell.length_a   1.000
_cell.length_b   1.000
_cell.length_c   1.000
_cell.angle_alpha   90.00
_cell.angle_beta   90.00
_cell.angle_gamma   90.00
#
_symmetry.space_group_name_H-M   'P 1'
#
loop_
_entity.id
_entity.type
_entity.pdbx_description
1 polymer ?
#
loop_
_entity_poly.entity_id
_entity_poly.type
_entity_poly.pdbx_seq_one_letter_code
_entity_poly.pdbx_strand_id
1 'polypeptide(L)'
;MEAEEIRNYCLNKKGVTEGFPFDETTLVFKVGGKMFLLMALEKQPLVFSAKNTADYNEELREQYYQISGAYHMNKTHWNSVICEGLKPEFIKKL
;
A
#
# COMPACT_ATOMS: atom_id res chain seq x y z
N MET A 1 -2.15 -8.53 8.56
CA MET A 1 -1.03 -8.96 7.71
C MET A 1 0.23 -8.22 8.14
N GLU A 2 1.33 -8.92 8.28
CA GLU A 2 2.59 -8.35 8.72
C GLU A 2 3.35 -7.70 7.56
N ALA A 3 4.24 -6.74 7.90
CA ALA A 3 5.03 -6.04 6.90
C ALA A 3 5.84 -7.00 6.02
N GLU A 4 6.43 -8.03 6.62
CA GLU A 4 7.22 -9.02 5.89
C GLU A 4 6.38 -9.80 4.87
N GLU A 5 5.15 -10.11 5.18
CA GLU A 5 4.25 -10.80 4.25
C GLU A 5 3.91 -9.94 3.05
N ILE A 6 3.65 -8.66 3.27
CA ILE A 6 3.37 -7.70 2.18
C ILE A 6 4.61 -7.53 1.32
N ARG A 7 5.78 -7.40 1.95
CA ARG A 7 7.05 -7.28 1.25
C ARG A 7 7.30 -8.49 0.35
N ASN A 8 7.15 -9.70 0.89
CA ASN A 8 7.36 -10.93 0.12
C ASN A 8 6.37 -11.04 -1.04
N TYR A 9 5.13 -10.66 -0.81
CA TYR A 9 4.12 -10.68 -1.86
C TYR A 9 4.49 -9.73 -3.01
N CYS A 10 4.94 -8.52 -2.70
CA CYS A 10 5.34 -7.55 -3.70
C CYS A 10 6.59 -7.99 -4.47
N LEU A 11 7.59 -8.51 -3.76
CA LEU A 11 8.86 -8.94 -4.39
C LEU A 11 8.70 -10.17 -5.27
N ASN A 12 7.66 -10.96 -5.07
CA ASN A 12 7.36 -12.09 -5.95
C ASN A 12 6.82 -11.67 -7.31
N LYS A 13 6.41 -10.43 -7.46
CA LYS A 13 5.96 -9.89 -8.75
C LYS A 13 7.18 -9.58 -9.62
N LYS A 14 7.06 -9.86 -10.91
CA LYS A 14 8.16 -9.66 -11.86
C LYS A 14 8.55 -8.20 -11.99
N GLY A 15 9.84 -7.91 -11.90
CA GLY A 15 10.36 -6.57 -12.13
C GLY A 15 10.19 -5.59 -10.98
N VAL A 16 9.82 -6.06 -9.80
CA VAL A 16 9.64 -5.19 -8.63
C VAL A 16 10.97 -4.97 -7.93
N THR A 17 11.24 -3.72 -7.55
CA THR A 17 12.37 -3.34 -6.71
C THR A 17 11.87 -2.64 -5.46
N GLU A 18 12.69 -2.62 -4.40
CA GLU A 18 12.36 -1.98 -3.14
C GLU A 18 13.47 -1.01 -2.72
N GLY A 19 13.13 -0.05 -1.85
CA GLY A 19 14.11 0.88 -1.33
C GLY A 19 13.48 1.90 -0.38
N PHE A 20 14.34 2.79 0.13
CA PHE A 20 13.96 3.86 1.06
C PHE A 20 14.35 5.23 0.49
N PRO A 21 13.66 5.71 -0.57
CA PRO A 21 14.04 6.96 -1.22
C PRO A 21 13.71 8.23 -0.43
N PHE A 22 12.80 8.15 0.55
CA PHE A 22 12.35 9.32 1.31
C PHE A 22 12.93 9.38 2.71
N ASP A 23 12.90 8.27 3.43
CA ASP A 23 13.39 8.17 4.80
C ASP A 23 13.71 6.71 5.14
N GLU A 24 14.12 6.45 6.39
CA GLU A 24 14.54 5.11 6.82
C GLU A 24 13.38 4.19 7.20
N THR A 25 12.16 4.71 7.27
CA THR A 25 11.00 3.98 7.80
C THR A 25 9.88 3.76 6.78
N THR A 26 9.97 4.37 5.61
CA THR A 26 8.97 4.22 4.53
C THR A 26 9.56 3.38 3.41
N LEU A 27 9.20 2.10 3.40
CA LEU A 27 9.65 1.16 2.36
C LEU A 27 8.80 1.35 1.11
N VAL A 28 9.46 1.57 -0.03
CA VAL A 28 8.80 1.87 -1.30
C VAL A 28 9.06 0.75 -2.28
N PHE A 29 8.02 0.33 -2.99
CA PHE A 29 8.09 -0.68 -4.04
C PHE A 29 7.81 -0.04 -5.39
N LYS A 30 8.65 -0.36 -6.39
CA LYS A 30 8.56 0.17 -7.74
C LYS A 30 8.51 -0.96 -8.77
N VAL A 31 7.82 -0.70 -9.87
CA VAL A 31 7.88 -1.55 -11.06
C VAL A 31 8.10 -0.65 -12.26
N GLY A 32 9.11 -0.97 -13.09
CA GLY A 32 9.48 -0.12 -14.20
C GLY A 32 9.87 1.31 -13.81
N GLY A 33 10.45 1.47 -12.61
CA GLY A 33 10.84 2.77 -12.09
C GLY A 33 9.71 3.61 -11.51
N LYS A 34 8.48 3.09 -11.48
CA LYS A 34 7.31 3.80 -10.94
C LYS A 34 6.86 3.18 -9.64
N MET A 35 6.61 4.02 -8.62
CA MET A 35 6.08 3.57 -7.33
C MET A 35 4.66 3.03 -7.49
N PHE A 36 4.37 1.93 -6.82
CA PHE A 36 3.00 1.41 -6.75
C PHE A 36 2.55 1.11 -5.32
N LEU A 37 3.48 1.05 -4.37
CA LEU A 37 3.14 0.81 -2.97
C LEU A 37 4.20 1.42 -2.06
N LEU A 38 3.75 2.04 -0.95
CA LEU A 38 4.59 2.55 0.12
C LEU A 38 4.10 1.94 1.44
N MET A 39 5.02 1.50 2.29
CA MET A 39 4.67 0.86 3.55
C MET A 39 5.34 1.60 4.70
N ALA A 40 4.53 2.09 5.65
CA ALA A 40 5.02 2.82 6.83
C ALA A 40 5.39 1.83 7.93
N LEU A 41 6.66 1.47 8.02
CA LEU A 41 7.13 0.40 8.91
C LEU A 41 6.98 0.72 10.40
N GLU A 42 6.95 1.99 10.78
CA GLU A 42 6.80 2.39 12.19
C GLU A 42 5.36 2.43 12.69
N LYS A 43 4.37 2.32 11.80
CA LYS A 43 2.97 2.41 12.20
C LYS A 43 2.46 1.11 12.81
N GLN A 44 1.70 1.24 13.91
CA GLN A 44 1.01 0.13 14.56
C GLN A 44 -0.45 0.54 14.79
N PRO A 45 -1.43 -0.08 14.14
CA PRO A 45 -1.29 -1.15 13.14
C PRO A 45 -0.54 -0.70 11.87
N LEU A 46 -0.02 -1.67 11.12
CA LEU A 46 0.70 -1.38 9.88
C LEU A 46 -0.19 -0.64 8.88
N VAL A 47 0.39 0.39 8.24
CA VAL A 47 -0.29 1.17 7.21
C VAL A 47 0.53 1.12 5.93
N PHE A 48 -0.13 0.87 4.81
CA PHE A 48 0.51 1.03 3.50
C PHE A 48 -0.36 1.89 2.59
N SER A 49 0.25 2.48 1.57
CA SER A 49 -0.44 3.23 0.53
C SER A 49 -0.25 2.51 -0.79
N ALA A 50 -1.32 2.30 -1.53
CA ALA A 50 -1.28 1.57 -2.78
C ALA A 50 -1.97 2.37 -3.88
N LYS A 51 -1.42 2.26 -5.10
CA LYS A 51 -1.93 2.94 -6.27
C LYS A 51 -2.93 2.04 -7.00
N ASN A 52 -4.08 2.62 -7.35
CA ASN A 52 -5.14 1.91 -8.06
C ASN A 52 -5.93 2.89 -8.94
N THR A 53 -6.91 2.36 -9.69
CA THR A 53 -7.78 3.22 -10.49
C THR A 53 -8.65 4.11 -9.60
N ALA A 54 -9.04 5.27 -10.11
CA ALA A 54 -9.85 6.22 -9.35
C ALA A 54 -11.18 5.61 -8.89
N ASP A 55 -11.87 4.90 -9.78
CA ASP A 55 -13.16 4.29 -9.47
C ASP A 55 -13.06 3.23 -8.38
N TYR A 56 -12.06 2.38 -8.45
CA TYR A 56 -11.83 1.33 -7.46
C TYR A 56 -11.47 1.93 -6.10
N ASN A 57 -10.62 2.96 -6.09
CA ASN A 57 -10.24 3.65 -4.86
C ASN A 57 -11.44 4.27 -4.15
N GLU A 58 -12.32 4.92 -4.90
CA GLU A 58 -13.53 5.52 -4.34
C GLU A 58 -14.46 4.47 -3.74
N GLU A 59 -14.67 3.36 -4.45
CA GLU A 59 -15.48 2.25 -3.98
C GLU A 59 -14.94 1.66 -2.68
N LEU A 60 -13.61 1.47 -2.59
CA LEU A 60 -12.97 0.94 -1.39
C LEU A 60 -13.14 1.86 -0.19
N ARG A 61 -13.03 3.17 -0.37
CA ARG A 61 -13.20 4.14 0.71
C ARG A 61 -14.62 4.13 1.27
N GLU A 62 -15.62 3.88 0.44
CA GLU A 62 -17.01 3.80 0.87
C GLU A 62 -17.31 2.54 1.64
N GLN A 63 -16.66 1.43 1.32
CA GLN A 63 -16.95 0.12 1.90
C GLN A 63 -16.13 -0.20 3.15
N TYR A 64 -14.94 0.37 3.30
CA TYR A 64 -13.99 -0.01 4.36
C TYR A 64 -13.48 1.21 5.10
N TYR A 65 -13.72 1.27 6.43
CA TYR A 65 -13.23 2.40 7.23
C TYR A 65 -11.69 2.40 7.31
N GLN A 66 -11.04 1.24 7.11
CA GLN A 66 -9.58 1.13 7.14
C GLN A 66 -8.93 1.77 5.91
N ILE A 67 -9.71 2.12 4.90
CA ILE A 67 -9.18 2.65 3.64
C ILE A 67 -9.61 4.10 3.48
N SER A 68 -8.63 4.97 3.23
CA SER A 68 -8.85 6.41 3.05
C SER A 68 -7.92 6.95 1.96
N GLY A 69 -8.14 8.19 1.53
CA GLY A 69 -7.23 8.85 0.59
C GLY A 69 -5.85 9.04 1.23
N ALA A 70 -4.78 8.73 0.49
CA ALA A 70 -3.43 8.88 1.00
C ALA A 70 -3.09 10.36 1.23
N TYR A 71 -2.70 10.70 2.45
CA TYR A 71 -2.57 12.09 2.90
C TYR A 71 -1.56 12.92 2.08
N HIS A 72 -0.39 12.35 1.79
CA HIS A 72 0.68 13.06 1.08
C HIS A 72 0.80 12.68 -0.40
N MET A 73 -0.20 11.98 -0.93
CA MET A 73 -0.17 11.47 -2.30
C MET A 73 -1.38 12.00 -3.07
N ASN A 74 -1.42 11.74 -4.38
CA ASN A 74 -2.60 12.02 -5.19
C ASN A 74 -3.75 11.12 -4.73
N LYS A 75 -4.73 11.69 -4.05
CA LYS A 75 -5.84 10.94 -3.44
C LYS A 75 -6.75 10.24 -4.46
N THR A 76 -6.73 10.68 -5.72
CA THR A 76 -7.49 10.02 -6.77
C THR A 76 -6.98 8.61 -7.05
N HIS A 77 -5.67 8.43 -7.05
CA HIS A 77 -5.03 7.18 -7.42
C HIS A 77 -4.38 6.43 -6.25
N TRP A 78 -4.28 7.06 -5.07
CA TRP A 78 -3.61 6.47 -3.91
C TRP A 78 -4.55 6.38 -2.72
N ASN A 79 -4.64 5.18 -2.14
CA ASN A 79 -5.34 4.96 -0.88
C ASN A 79 -4.35 4.53 0.19
N SER A 80 -4.59 4.97 1.43
CA SER A 80 -3.91 4.44 2.61
C SER A 80 -4.77 3.35 3.22
N VAL A 81 -4.16 2.23 3.58
CA VAL A 81 -4.83 1.06 4.13
C VAL A 81 -4.25 0.73 5.49
N ILE A 82 -5.11 0.69 6.50
CA ILE A 82 -4.73 0.24 7.85
C ILE A 82 -4.95 -1.27 7.90
N CYS A 83 -3.88 -2.03 8.15
CA CYS A 83 -3.93 -3.49 8.13
C CYS A 83 -4.52 -4.08 9.42
N GLU A 84 -5.67 -3.57 9.83
CA GLU A 84 -6.36 -4.03 11.02
C GLU A 84 -7.74 -4.58 10.65
N GLY A 85 -7.97 -5.85 10.92
CA GLY A 85 -9.26 -6.48 10.66
C GLY A 85 -9.52 -6.84 9.20
N LEU A 86 -8.56 -6.63 8.31
CA LEU A 86 -8.67 -7.02 6.91
C LEU A 86 -8.00 -8.37 6.67
N LYS A 87 -8.64 -9.21 5.87
CA LYS A 87 -8.09 -10.53 5.54
C LYS A 87 -6.91 -10.41 4.58
N PRO A 88 -5.87 -11.25 4.72
CA PRO A 88 -4.72 -11.22 3.81
C PRO A 88 -5.09 -11.35 2.33
N GLU A 89 -6.06 -12.20 1.99
CA GLU A 89 -6.51 -12.35 0.62
C GLU A 89 -7.08 -11.06 0.05
N PHE A 90 -7.78 -10.30 0.87
CA PHE A 90 -8.32 -9.01 0.46
C PHE A 90 -7.21 -7.99 0.27
N ILE A 91 -6.26 -7.91 1.21
CA ILE A 91 -5.13 -6.98 1.13
C ILE A 91 -4.32 -7.22 -0.14
N LYS A 92 -4.11 -8.47 -0.53
CA LYS A 92 -3.36 -8.81 -1.75
C LYS A 92 -4.02 -8.31 -3.03
N LYS A 93 -5.31 -8.04 -3.01
CA LYS A 93 -6.03 -7.51 -4.17
C LYS A 93 -5.92 -5.99 -4.30
N LEU A 94 -5.45 -5.33 -3.28
CA LEU A 94 -5.27 -3.88 -3.27
C LEU A 94 -3.92 -3.50 -3.88
#